data_64ce3ab34dc977a5e6db9f93a71f22f3
#
_entry.id   64ce3ab34dc977a5e6db9f93a71f22f3
#
_cell.length_a   1.000
_cell.length_b   1.000
_cell.length_c   1.000
_cell.angle_alpha   90.00
_cell.angle_beta   90.00
_cell.angle_gamma   90.00
#
_symmetry.space_group_name_H-M   'P 1'
#
loop_
_entity.id
_entity.type
_entity.pdbx_description
1 polymer ?
#
loop_
_entity_poly.entity_id
_entity_poly.type
_entity_poly.pdbx_seq_one_letter_code
_entity_poly.pdbx_strand_id
1 'polypeptide(L)'
;NQEFAKITISGLKGGHSGIDIVRYRANANKLMARTLESLVENCNIEVAEISGGSKDNAIPSISEAVVSCSSIENLDVQCKLLQAEFLNEYYNIDDNITITVEKTEKTKVFSDESTTRVLTVMNNIPDGIQFMNLELDMPHTSNNLGVVSTDENGVSMVCAIRSDIPSKKIELYSKIESLTKLAKGNTTFRGDYPAWEMKQDSPLRNLCEKVYTEQYGKAPVVETVHAGLECGLFAEKVPDFDMVSFGP
;
A
#
# COMPACT_ATOMS: atom_id res chain seq x y z
N ASN A 1 -22.48 2.38 -29.88
CA ASN A 1 -22.54 3.46 -28.87
C ASN A 1 -21.58 3.10 -27.74
N GLN A 2 -20.71 4.03 -27.40
CA GLN A 2 -19.80 3.87 -26.26
C GLN A 2 -20.54 4.31 -24.99
N GLU A 3 -20.58 3.47 -23.98
CA GLU A 3 -21.13 3.74 -22.66
C GLU A 3 -20.00 4.06 -21.68
N PHE A 4 -20.32 4.74 -20.60
CA PHE A 4 -19.36 5.05 -19.54
C PHE A 4 -19.85 4.46 -18.22
N ALA A 5 -18.96 3.81 -17.51
CA ALA A 5 -19.23 3.19 -16.23
C ALA A 5 -18.16 3.56 -15.20
N LYS A 6 -18.63 3.68 -13.96
CA LYS A 6 -17.79 3.77 -12.77
C LYS A 6 -17.71 2.40 -12.13
N ILE A 7 -16.51 1.89 -11.96
CA ILE A 7 -16.20 0.67 -11.25
C ILE A 7 -15.74 1.06 -9.85
N THR A 8 -16.33 0.46 -8.83
CA THR A 8 -15.93 0.68 -7.43
C THR A 8 -15.56 -0.65 -6.78
N ILE A 9 -14.35 -0.74 -6.25
CA ILE A 9 -13.91 -1.83 -5.39
C ILE A 9 -14.00 -1.34 -3.95
N SER A 10 -14.72 -2.08 -3.10
CA SER A 10 -14.99 -1.72 -1.70
C SER A 10 -15.16 -2.95 -0.81
N GLY A 11 -15.49 -2.74 0.47
CA GLY A 11 -15.69 -3.81 1.44
C GLY A 11 -14.42 -4.38 2.05
N LEU A 12 -13.25 -3.85 1.69
CA LEU A 12 -11.97 -4.24 2.27
C LEU A 12 -11.81 -3.67 3.68
N LYS A 13 -11.12 -4.42 4.54
CA LYS A 13 -10.87 -4.01 5.94
C LYS A 13 -9.96 -2.80 6.06
N GLY A 14 -9.03 -2.62 5.14
CA GLY A 14 -8.02 -1.56 5.25
C GLY A 14 -7.16 -1.69 6.51
N GLY A 15 -6.61 -0.58 7.02
CA GLY A 15 -5.82 -0.56 8.25
C GLY A 15 -4.59 0.31 8.15
N HIS A 16 -3.77 0.35 9.20
CA HIS A 16 -2.52 1.10 9.23
C HIS A 16 -1.41 0.34 8.49
N SER A 17 -0.75 0.98 7.51
CA SER A 17 0.25 0.34 6.66
C SER A 17 1.53 -0.12 7.37
N GLY A 18 1.72 0.24 8.62
CA GLY A 18 2.80 -0.29 9.47
C GLY A 18 2.32 -1.43 10.35
N ILE A 19 1.26 -1.22 11.13
CA ILE A 19 0.79 -2.16 12.15
C ILE A 19 0.00 -3.32 11.53
N ASP A 20 -0.90 -3.03 10.59
CA ASP A 20 -1.77 -4.05 9.98
C ASP A 20 -1.17 -4.72 8.74
N ILE A 21 0.02 -4.32 8.28
CA ILE A 21 0.65 -4.88 7.07
C ILE A 21 0.90 -6.39 7.21
N VAL A 22 1.17 -6.86 8.41
CA VAL A 22 1.35 -8.28 8.74
C VAL A 22 0.07 -9.12 8.61
N ARG A 23 -1.07 -8.47 8.46
CA ARG A 23 -2.36 -9.16 8.30
C ARG A 23 -2.66 -9.52 6.85
N TYR A 24 -1.78 -9.16 5.92
CA TYR A 24 -1.91 -9.44 4.47
C TYR A 24 -3.24 -9.01 3.86
N ARG A 25 -3.84 -7.93 4.40
CA ARG A 25 -5.11 -7.39 3.89
C ARG A 25 -4.96 -6.91 2.45
N ALA A 26 -6.02 -7.05 1.69
CA ALA A 26 -6.07 -6.59 0.31
C ALA A 26 -5.90 -5.06 0.23
N ASN A 27 -5.18 -4.61 -0.79
CA ASN A 27 -5.06 -3.21 -1.15
C ASN A 27 -5.99 -2.91 -2.34
N ALA A 28 -7.00 -2.07 -2.13
CA ALA A 28 -8.01 -1.77 -3.15
C ALA A 28 -7.40 -1.19 -4.44
N ASN A 29 -6.31 -0.41 -4.36
CA ASN A 29 -5.62 0.13 -5.52
C ASN A 29 -4.95 -0.98 -6.34
N LYS A 30 -4.38 -1.99 -5.69
CA LYS A 30 -3.79 -3.16 -6.36
C LYS A 30 -4.87 -4.03 -7.01
N LEU A 31 -6.00 -4.24 -6.35
CA LEU A 31 -7.12 -4.96 -6.94
C LEU A 31 -7.70 -4.21 -8.13
N MET A 32 -7.82 -2.88 -8.05
CA MET A 32 -8.28 -2.04 -9.17
C MET A 32 -7.32 -2.14 -10.37
N ALA A 33 -6.01 -2.12 -10.15
CA ALA A 33 -5.04 -2.28 -11.22
C ALA A 33 -5.20 -3.62 -11.97
N ARG A 34 -5.34 -4.71 -11.24
CA ARG A 34 -5.59 -6.06 -11.80
C ARG A 34 -6.93 -6.13 -12.53
N THR A 35 -7.97 -5.52 -11.95
CA THR A 35 -9.29 -5.43 -12.57
C THR A 35 -9.21 -4.71 -13.91
N LEU A 36 -8.62 -3.53 -13.95
CA LEU A 36 -8.51 -2.75 -15.19
C LEU A 36 -7.66 -3.44 -16.25
N GLU A 37 -6.55 -4.09 -15.88
CA GLU A 37 -5.72 -4.86 -16.81
C GLU A 37 -6.53 -5.98 -17.47
N SER A 38 -7.25 -6.79 -16.67
CA SER A 38 -8.13 -7.85 -17.19
C SER A 38 -9.25 -7.30 -18.09
N LEU A 39 -9.84 -6.16 -17.73
CA LEU A 39 -10.93 -5.57 -18.51
C LEU A 39 -10.45 -4.91 -19.81
N VAL A 40 -9.24 -4.36 -19.85
CA VAL A 40 -8.61 -3.87 -21.09
C VAL A 40 -8.42 -5.04 -22.07
N GLU A 41 -7.94 -6.17 -21.59
CA GLU A 41 -7.69 -7.35 -22.43
C GLU A 41 -8.98 -8.04 -22.89
N ASN A 42 -9.99 -8.18 -22.03
CA ASN A 42 -11.15 -9.03 -22.27
C ASN A 42 -12.43 -8.25 -22.68
N CYS A 43 -12.53 -6.97 -22.35
CA CYS A 43 -13.71 -6.14 -22.60
C CYS A 43 -13.43 -4.95 -23.52
N ASN A 44 -12.18 -4.75 -23.92
CA ASN A 44 -11.76 -3.63 -24.77
C ASN A 44 -12.26 -2.27 -24.22
N ILE A 45 -12.02 -2.05 -22.93
CA ILE A 45 -12.35 -0.79 -22.26
C ILE A 45 -11.27 0.28 -22.53
N GLU A 46 -11.64 1.55 -22.36
CA GLU A 46 -10.69 2.65 -22.27
C GLU A 46 -10.81 3.29 -20.88
N VAL A 47 -9.68 3.50 -20.22
CA VAL A 47 -9.66 4.09 -18.87
C VAL A 47 -9.71 5.60 -18.96
N ALA A 48 -10.50 6.23 -18.11
CA ALA A 48 -10.65 7.69 -18.03
C ALA A 48 -10.12 8.28 -16.73
N GLU A 49 -10.38 7.61 -15.61
CA GLU A 49 -10.00 8.09 -14.29
C GLU A 49 -9.73 6.90 -13.37
N ILE A 50 -8.78 7.06 -12.47
CA ILE A 50 -8.51 6.10 -11.39
C ILE A 50 -8.28 6.92 -10.12
N SER A 51 -8.96 6.52 -9.03
CA SER A 51 -8.77 7.12 -7.71
C SER A 51 -8.95 6.08 -6.61
N GLY A 52 -8.17 6.18 -5.54
CA GLY A 52 -8.32 5.26 -4.42
C GLY A 52 -7.39 5.58 -3.26
N GLY A 53 -7.85 5.25 -2.06
CA GLY A 53 -7.19 5.60 -0.82
C GLY A 53 -7.27 7.09 -0.48
N SER A 54 -6.99 7.44 0.77
CA SER A 54 -7.05 8.83 1.24
C SER A 54 -5.79 9.27 1.99
N LYS A 55 -4.98 8.31 2.46
CA LYS A 55 -3.75 8.56 3.22
C LYS A 55 -2.70 7.55 2.80
N ASP A 56 -1.46 8.00 2.71
CA ASP A 56 -0.31 7.16 2.36
C ASP A 56 -0.03 6.05 3.39
N ASN A 57 -0.27 6.33 4.66
CA ASN A 57 -0.06 5.41 5.77
C ASN A 57 -1.26 4.50 6.09
N ALA A 58 -2.29 4.47 5.24
CA ALA A 58 -3.44 3.57 5.35
C ALA A 58 -3.47 2.59 4.17
N ILE A 59 -3.75 1.33 4.43
CA ILE A 59 -4.04 0.33 3.39
C ILE A 59 -5.38 0.70 2.78
N PRO A 60 -5.47 0.98 1.46
CA PRO A 60 -6.70 1.42 0.83
C PRO A 60 -7.81 0.36 0.91
N SER A 61 -8.98 0.74 1.39
CA SER A 61 -10.16 -0.11 1.46
C SER A 61 -11.17 0.16 0.33
N ILE A 62 -10.96 1.24 -0.43
CA ILE A 62 -11.80 1.64 -1.56
C ILE A 62 -10.90 2.14 -2.69
N SER A 63 -11.27 1.74 -3.93
CA SER A 63 -10.69 2.30 -5.16
C SER A 63 -11.77 2.37 -6.22
N GLU A 64 -11.73 3.41 -7.05
CA GLU A 64 -12.70 3.72 -8.09
C GLU A 64 -11.99 3.95 -9.42
N ALA A 65 -12.66 3.58 -10.51
CA ALA A 65 -12.21 3.91 -11.84
C ALA A 65 -13.41 4.26 -12.74
N VAL A 66 -13.21 5.19 -13.66
CA VAL A 66 -14.16 5.49 -14.74
C VAL A 66 -13.60 4.92 -16.02
N VAL A 67 -14.42 4.18 -16.75
CA VAL A 67 -14.05 3.54 -18.01
C VAL A 67 -15.11 3.76 -19.07
N SER A 68 -14.69 3.75 -20.36
CA SER A 68 -15.61 3.57 -21.46
C SER A 68 -15.69 2.09 -21.83
N CYS A 69 -16.84 1.62 -22.26
CA CYS A 69 -17.05 0.23 -22.67
C CYS A 69 -18.14 0.13 -23.76
N SER A 70 -18.20 -1.04 -24.39
CA SER A 70 -19.24 -1.33 -25.39
C SER A 70 -20.57 -1.81 -24.77
N SER A 71 -20.53 -2.40 -23.57
CA SER A 71 -21.70 -2.87 -22.82
C SER A 71 -21.39 -2.92 -21.31
N ILE A 72 -22.20 -2.21 -20.54
CA ILE A 72 -22.13 -2.19 -19.08
C ILE A 72 -22.51 -3.56 -18.49
N GLU A 73 -23.46 -4.28 -19.10
CA GLU A 73 -23.86 -5.62 -18.65
C GLU A 73 -22.71 -6.60 -18.76
N ASN A 74 -21.95 -6.58 -19.88
CA ASN A 74 -20.77 -7.45 -20.03
C ASN A 74 -19.67 -7.06 -19.05
N LEU A 75 -19.46 -5.77 -18.83
CA LEU A 75 -18.50 -5.26 -17.86
C LEU A 75 -18.84 -5.75 -16.44
N ASP A 76 -20.12 -5.68 -16.02
CA ASP A 76 -20.58 -6.14 -14.71
C ASP A 76 -20.37 -7.65 -14.53
N VAL A 77 -20.62 -8.45 -15.58
CA VAL A 77 -20.35 -9.91 -15.56
C VAL A 77 -18.88 -10.19 -15.31
N GLN A 78 -17.97 -9.53 -16.02
CA GLN A 78 -16.51 -9.71 -15.83
C GLN A 78 -16.05 -9.24 -14.45
N CYS A 79 -16.57 -8.12 -13.97
CA CYS A 79 -16.29 -7.63 -12.61
C CYS A 79 -16.74 -8.63 -11.53
N LYS A 80 -17.86 -9.31 -11.70
CA LYS A 80 -18.32 -10.36 -10.77
C LYS A 80 -17.43 -11.59 -10.77
N LEU A 81 -16.89 -11.98 -11.92
CA LEU A 81 -15.92 -13.08 -11.99
C LEU A 81 -14.65 -12.72 -11.23
N LEU A 82 -14.09 -11.52 -11.45
CA LEU A 82 -12.92 -11.03 -10.72
C LEU A 82 -13.18 -10.90 -9.22
N GLN A 83 -14.39 -10.45 -8.83
CA GLN A 83 -14.77 -10.40 -7.41
C GLN A 83 -14.71 -11.80 -6.77
N ALA A 84 -15.21 -12.82 -7.45
CA ALA A 84 -15.18 -14.19 -6.94
C ALA A 84 -13.74 -14.72 -6.80
N GLU A 85 -12.85 -14.37 -7.73
CA GLU A 85 -11.41 -14.69 -7.65
C GLU A 85 -10.77 -14.00 -6.44
N PHE A 86 -10.99 -12.71 -6.25
CA PHE A 86 -10.43 -11.95 -5.13
C PHE A 86 -10.95 -12.44 -3.77
N LEU A 87 -12.24 -12.78 -3.66
CA LEU A 87 -12.79 -13.38 -2.44
C LEU A 87 -12.15 -14.73 -2.11
N ASN A 88 -11.79 -15.52 -3.13
CA ASN A 88 -11.07 -16.78 -2.92
C ASN A 88 -9.60 -16.55 -2.52
N GLU A 89 -8.91 -15.58 -3.13
CA GLU A 89 -7.52 -15.24 -2.79
C GLU A 89 -7.39 -14.71 -1.35
N TYR A 90 -8.34 -13.89 -0.91
CA TYR A 90 -8.34 -13.24 0.40
C TYR A 90 -9.28 -13.90 1.41
N TYR A 91 -9.60 -15.18 1.19
CA TYR A 91 -10.44 -15.96 2.11
C TYR A 91 -9.94 -15.89 3.56
N ASN A 92 -10.84 -15.63 4.51
CA ASN A 92 -10.55 -15.35 5.93
C ASN A 92 -9.71 -14.08 6.22
N ILE A 93 -9.33 -13.32 5.21
CA ILE A 93 -8.59 -12.06 5.37
C ILE A 93 -9.51 -10.88 5.09
N ASP A 94 -10.07 -10.80 3.88
CA ASP A 94 -10.99 -9.76 3.42
C ASP A 94 -12.23 -10.39 2.75
N ASP A 95 -13.17 -10.88 3.57
CA ASP A 95 -14.32 -11.67 3.12
C ASP A 95 -15.47 -10.84 2.50
N ASN A 96 -15.36 -9.51 2.48
CA ASN A 96 -16.42 -8.60 2.03
C ASN A 96 -16.04 -7.81 0.77
N ILE A 97 -15.03 -8.27 0.02
CA ILE A 97 -14.63 -7.60 -1.23
C ILE A 97 -15.83 -7.53 -2.19
N THR A 98 -16.14 -6.34 -2.65
CA THR A 98 -17.24 -6.08 -3.56
C THR A 98 -16.77 -5.24 -4.73
N ILE A 99 -17.16 -5.61 -5.95
CA ILE A 99 -16.96 -4.82 -7.16
C ILE A 99 -18.32 -4.44 -7.72
N THR A 100 -18.60 -3.15 -7.81
CA THR A 100 -19.84 -2.62 -8.39
C THR A 100 -19.56 -1.84 -9.66
N VAL A 101 -20.50 -1.88 -10.59
CA VAL A 101 -20.45 -1.18 -11.86
C VAL A 101 -21.70 -0.32 -11.98
N GLU A 102 -21.50 0.98 -12.13
CA GLU A 102 -22.60 1.95 -12.25
C GLU A 102 -22.41 2.80 -13.50
N LYS A 103 -23.50 3.08 -14.20
CA LYS A 103 -23.47 4.00 -15.34
C LYS A 103 -23.07 5.40 -14.89
N THR A 104 -22.21 6.05 -15.66
CA THR A 104 -21.76 7.43 -15.37
C THR A 104 -21.75 8.30 -16.63
N GLU A 105 -21.45 9.57 -16.46
CA GLU A 105 -21.37 10.51 -17.57
C GLU A 105 -20.10 10.29 -18.39
N LYS A 106 -20.17 10.66 -19.67
CA LYS A 106 -19.06 10.62 -20.60
C LYS A 106 -17.94 11.58 -20.17
N THR A 107 -16.73 11.08 -20.14
CA THR A 107 -15.54 11.89 -19.87
C THR A 107 -14.40 11.56 -20.84
N LYS A 108 -13.28 12.27 -20.76
CA LYS A 108 -12.12 12.04 -21.59
C LYS A 108 -11.36 10.80 -21.12
N VAL A 109 -11.05 9.91 -22.04
CA VAL A 109 -10.28 8.70 -21.76
C VAL A 109 -8.78 8.94 -21.97
N PHE A 110 -7.95 8.10 -21.33
CA PHE A 110 -6.52 8.03 -21.59
C PHE A 110 -6.25 7.48 -22.99
N SER A 111 -5.08 7.78 -23.55
CA SER A 111 -4.59 7.03 -24.71
C SER A 111 -4.18 5.62 -24.29
N ASP A 112 -4.15 4.68 -25.25
CA ASP A 112 -3.68 3.30 -25.00
C ASP A 112 -2.27 3.28 -24.39
N GLU A 113 -1.38 4.15 -24.86
CA GLU A 113 -0.03 4.30 -24.31
C GLU A 113 -0.07 4.75 -22.84
N SER A 114 -0.92 5.71 -22.50
CA SER A 114 -1.05 6.20 -21.11
C SER A 114 -1.68 5.14 -20.22
N THR A 115 -2.71 4.45 -20.69
CA THR A 115 -3.34 3.32 -19.99
C THR A 115 -2.31 2.24 -19.68
N THR A 116 -1.55 1.80 -20.70
CA THR A 116 -0.50 0.79 -20.52
C THR A 116 0.54 1.22 -19.51
N ARG A 117 1.02 2.46 -19.56
CA ARG A 117 2.01 2.97 -18.59
C ARG A 117 1.48 2.99 -17.16
N VAL A 118 0.27 3.50 -16.96
CA VAL A 118 -0.36 3.61 -15.64
C VAL A 118 -0.59 2.21 -15.05
N LEU A 119 -1.18 1.30 -15.80
CA LEU A 119 -1.45 -0.06 -15.33
C LEU A 119 -0.16 -0.84 -15.09
N THR A 120 0.88 -0.66 -15.93
CA THR A 120 2.20 -1.25 -15.70
C THR A 120 2.78 -0.82 -14.35
N VAL A 121 2.71 0.47 -14.01
CA VAL A 121 3.22 0.94 -12.70
C VAL A 121 2.34 0.42 -11.57
N MET A 122 1.03 0.56 -11.65
CA MET A 122 0.11 0.14 -10.58
C MET A 122 0.22 -1.36 -10.26
N ASN A 123 0.33 -2.22 -11.28
CA ASN A 123 0.44 -3.66 -11.09
C ASN A 123 1.80 -4.08 -10.55
N ASN A 124 2.89 -3.46 -11.02
CA ASN A 124 4.25 -3.91 -10.71
C ASN A 124 4.93 -3.13 -9.57
N ILE A 125 4.37 -2.00 -9.11
CA ILE A 125 4.91 -1.32 -7.93
C ILE A 125 4.85 -2.27 -6.73
N PRO A 126 5.98 -2.48 -6.02
CA PRO A 126 5.99 -3.33 -4.84
C PRO A 126 4.92 -2.88 -3.83
N ASP A 127 4.18 -3.82 -3.25
CA ASP A 127 3.16 -3.56 -2.23
C ASP A 127 3.20 -4.65 -1.15
N GLY A 128 2.84 -4.33 0.09
CA GLY A 128 2.93 -5.25 1.21
C GLY A 128 4.35 -5.42 1.74
N ILE A 129 4.58 -6.54 2.42
CA ILE A 129 5.86 -6.88 3.04
C ILE A 129 6.89 -7.25 1.97
N GLN A 130 8.05 -6.62 2.02
CA GLN A 130 9.15 -6.87 1.09
C GLN A 130 10.31 -7.66 1.72
N PHE A 131 10.48 -7.55 3.03
CA PHE A 131 11.50 -8.28 3.78
C PHE A 131 11.09 -8.47 5.24
N MET A 132 11.16 -9.71 5.75
CA MET A 132 10.79 -10.10 7.12
C MET A 132 12.01 -10.24 8.03
N ASN A 133 11.85 -9.83 9.28
CA ASN A 133 12.67 -10.30 10.39
C ASN A 133 12.05 -11.58 10.94
N LEU A 134 12.70 -12.71 10.70
CA LEU A 134 12.17 -14.02 11.11
C LEU A 134 12.33 -14.29 12.62
N GLU A 135 13.26 -13.62 13.30
CA GLU A 135 13.46 -13.77 14.74
C GLU A 135 12.37 -13.03 15.54
N LEU A 136 11.97 -11.87 15.06
CA LEU A 136 10.98 -11.01 15.71
C LEU A 136 9.57 -11.17 15.13
N ASP A 137 9.41 -11.99 14.08
CA ASP A 137 8.16 -12.18 13.34
C ASP A 137 7.50 -10.84 12.91
N MET A 138 8.31 -9.91 12.42
CA MET A 138 7.86 -8.59 12.00
C MET A 138 8.56 -8.12 10.72
N PRO A 139 7.93 -7.22 9.93
CA PRO A 139 8.55 -6.71 8.73
C PRO A 139 9.76 -5.83 9.02
N HIS A 140 10.87 -6.07 8.32
CA HIS A 140 11.95 -5.10 8.17
C HIS A 140 11.62 -4.05 7.13
N THR A 141 11.01 -4.47 6.01
CA THR A 141 10.73 -3.58 4.88
C THR A 141 9.36 -3.84 4.32
N SER A 142 8.59 -2.79 4.13
CA SER A 142 7.27 -2.84 3.48
C SER A 142 7.04 -1.60 2.61
N ASN A 143 6.09 -1.73 1.69
CA ASN A 143 5.53 -0.63 0.93
C ASN A 143 4.01 -0.73 0.91
N ASN A 144 3.34 0.40 0.84
CA ASN A 144 1.90 0.49 0.69
C ASN A 144 1.58 1.48 -0.42
N LEU A 145 0.92 1.03 -1.49
CA LEU A 145 0.34 1.94 -2.49
C LEU A 145 -0.90 2.61 -1.90
N GLY A 146 -0.68 3.66 -1.12
CA GLY A 146 -1.69 4.27 -0.24
C GLY A 146 -2.71 5.15 -0.97
N VAL A 147 -2.28 5.89 -2.00
CA VAL A 147 -3.18 6.80 -2.73
C VAL A 147 -2.90 6.71 -4.23
N VAL A 148 -3.96 6.65 -5.00
CA VAL A 148 -3.95 6.86 -6.46
C VAL A 148 -4.94 7.96 -6.77
N SER A 149 -4.56 8.91 -7.62
CA SER A 149 -5.45 9.99 -8.05
C SER A 149 -5.16 10.41 -9.49
N THR A 150 -6.20 10.77 -10.21
CA THR A 150 -6.12 11.33 -11.55
C THR A 150 -6.44 12.83 -11.52
N ASP A 151 -5.63 13.64 -12.19
CA ASP A 151 -5.89 15.04 -12.42
C ASP A 151 -5.61 15.42 -13.89
N GLU A 152 -5.63 16.70 -14.21
CA GLU A 152 -5.36 17.22 -15.58
C GLU A 152 -3.93 16.92 -16.08
N ASN A 153 -2.99 16.66 -15.20
CA ASN A 153 -1.58 16.38 -15.50
C ASN A 153 -1.28 14.89 -15.65
N GLY A 154 -2.20 14.01 -15.19
CA GLY A 154 -2.05 12.56 -15.27
C GLY A 154 -2.44 11.82 -14.02
N VAL A 155 -1.83 10.65 -13.81
CA VAL A 155 -2.09 9.80 -12.63
C VAL A 155 -0.94 9.90 -11.65
N SER A 156 -1.27 10.27 -10.42
CA SER A 156 -0.34 10.31 -9.28
C SER A 156 -0.53 9.11 -8.38
N MET A 157 0.57 8.53 -7.92
CA MET A 157 0.59 7.39 -7.01
C MET A 157 1.46 7.73 -5.79
N VAL A 158 0.91 7.57 -4.59
CA VAL A 158 1.64 7.85 -3.34
C VAL A 158 1.84 6.56 -2.57
N CYS A 159 3.09 6.27 -2.25
CA CYS A 159 3.49 5.09 -1.48
C CYS A 159 4.05 5.48 -0.12
N ALA A 160 3.75 4.68 0.90
CA ALA A 160 4.41 4.74 2.19
C ALA A 160 5.41 3.59 2.32
N ILE A 161 6.69 3.92 2.20
CA ILE A 161 7.80 2.98 2.37
C ILE A 161 8.25 3.00 3.82
N ARG A 162 8.41 1.82 4.40
CA ARG A 162 8.95 1.62 5.75
C ARG A 162 10.09 0.62 5.70
N SER A 163 11.20 0.95 6.34
CA SER A 163 12.32 0.02 6.51
C SER A 163 13.19 0.46 7.69
N ASP A 164 13.57 -0.48 8.52
CA ASP A 164 14.61 -0.33 9.55
C ASP A 164 16.02 -0.66 9.03
N ILE A 165 16.12 -1.20 7.80
CA ILE A 165 17.38 -1.51 7.13
C ILE A 165 17.63 -0.49 6.00
N PRO A 166 18.61 0.43 6.12
CA PRO A 166 18.86 1.48 5.14
C PRO A 166 19.08 0.96 3.71
N SER A 167 19.86 -0.12 3.55
CA SER A 167 20.13 -0.69 2.21
C SER A 167 18.88 -1.28 1.56
N LYS A 168 17.97 -1.86 2.32
CA LYS A 168 16.67 -2.37 1.83
C LYS A 168 15.72 -1.24 1.46
N LYS A 169 15.74 -0.12 2.18
CA LYS A 169 15.01 1.09 1.81
C LYS A 169 15.48 1.62 0.46
N ILE A 170 16.80 1.73 0.26
CA ILE A 170 17.41 2.18 -1.00
C ILE A 170 17.06 1.22 -2.15
N GLU A 171 17.13 -0.09 -1.92
CA GLU A 171 16.72 -1.09 -2.92
C GLU A 171 15.27 -0.86 -3.38
N LEU A 172 14.36 -0.61 -2.45
CA LEU A 172 12.95 -0.39 -2.75
C LEU A 172 12.73 0.93 -3.51
N TYR A 173 13.42 2.01 -3.12
CA TYR A 173 13.44 3.27 -3.85
C TYR A 173 13.89 3.07 -5.30
N SER A 174 15.00 2.35 -5.50
CA SER A 174 15.54 2.07 -6.83
C SER A 174 14.58 1.27 -7.71
N LYS A 175 13.86 0.30 -7.15
CA LYS A 175 12.83 -0.46 -7.86
C LYS A 175 11.69 0.44 -8.34
N ILE A 176 11.15 1.27 -7.45
CA ILE A 176 10.03 2.18 -7.78
C ILE A 176 10.49 3.23 -8.82
N GLU A 177 11.66 3.82 -8.63
CA GLU A 177 12.20 4.81 -9.56
C GLU A 177 12.45 4.22 -10.96
N SER A 178 13.03 3.01 -11.03
CA SER A 178 13.29 2.33 -12.30
C SER A 178 11.99 1.99 -13.04
N LEU A 179 10.99 1.48 -12.32
CA LEU A 179 9.66 1.18 -12.87
C LEU A 179 8.99 2.45 -13.41
N THR A 180 9.02 3.53 -12.63
CA THR A 180 8.42 4.81 -13.01
C THR A 180 9.13 5.42 -14.22
N LYS A 181 10.46 5.33 -14.30
CA LYS A 181 11.24 5.78 -15.48
C LYS A 181 10.88 4.98 -16.74
N LEU A 182 10.73 3.66 -16.64
CA LEU A 182 10.28 2.83 -17.77
C LEU A 182 8.90 3.25 -18.28
N ALA A 183 8.01 3.64 -17.37
CA ALA A 183 6.70 4.19 -17.71
C ALA A 183 6.74 5.68 -18.15
N LYS A 184 7.93 6.28 -18.31
CA LYS A 184 8.15 7.70 -18.62
C LYS A 184 7.52 8.67 -17.60
N GLY A 185 7.41 8.25 -16.35
CA GLY A 185 6.93 9.05 -15.22
C GLY A 185 8.08 9.66 -14.43
N ASN A 186 7.72 10.40 -13.38
CA ASN A 186 8.65 11.02 -12.42
C ASN A 186 8.41 10.46 -11.02
N THR A 187 9.48 10.32 -10.25
CA THR A 187 9.41 9.90 -8.85
C THR A 187 10.02 10.97 -7.96
N THR A 188 9.37 11.26 -6.85
CA THR A 188 9.91 12.13 -5.79
C THR A 188 9.82 11.41 -4.46
N PHE A 189 10.85 11.53 -3.63
CA PHE A 189 10.88 11.00 -2.27
C PHE A 189 10.79 12.14 -1.27
N ARG A 190 9.97 11.97 -0.23
CA ARG A 190 9.76 12.98 0.81
C ARG A 190 9.52 12.31 2.16
N GLY A 191 9.75 13.06 3.23
CA GLY A 191 9.46 12.58 4.58
C GLY A 191 10.33 11.38 4.98
N ASP A 192 11.61 11.38 4.54
CA ASP A 192 12.53 10.31 4.92
C ASP A 192 12.71 10.32 6.44
N TYR A 193 12.36 9.19 7.07
CA TYR A 193 12.47 8.98 8.49
C TYR A 193 13.62 8.02 8.76
N PRO A 194 14.60 8.38 9.61
CA PRO A 194 15.72 7.50 9.91
C PRO A 194 15.27 6.19 10.53
N ALA A 195 15.94 5.11 10.17
CA ALA A 195 15.75 3.82 10.81
C ALA A 195 16.18 3.86 12.27
N TRP A 196 15.46 3.14 13.13
CA TRP A 196 15.86 2.88 14.50
C TRP A 196 15.88 1.37 14.71
N GLU A 197 17.08 0.79 14.50
CA GLU A 197 17.29 -0.63 14.67
C GLU A 197 17.18 -1.03 16.16
N MET A 198 16.61 -2.19 16.42
CA MET A 198 16.56 -2.75 17.77
C MET A 198 17.97 -3.10 18.25
N LYS A 199 18.41 -2.46 19.33
CA LYS A 199 19.68 -2.79 19.98
C LYS A 199 19.53 -4.10 20.77
N GLN A 200 20.30 -5.12 20.40
CA GLN A 200 20.25 -6.44 21.05
C GLN A 200 20.56 -6.34 22.55
N ASP A 201 21.66 -5.68 22.90
CA ASP A 201 22.03 -5.41 24.29
C ASP A 201 21.76 -3.93 24.60
N SER A 202 20.69 -3.67 25.36
CA SER A 202 20.28 -2.34 25.79
C SER A 202 20.18 -2.28 27.31
N PRO A 203 21.21 -1.75 28.00
CA PRO A 203 21.18 -1.55 29.44
C PRO A 203 19.99 -0.71 29.91
N LEU A 204 19.60 0.31 29.13
CA LEU A 204 18.45 1.16 29.46
C LEU A 204 17.14 0.37 29.41
N ARG A 205 16.92 -0.46 28.39
CA ARG A 205 15.73 -1.31 28.30
C ARG A 205 15.66 -2.28 29.49
N ASN A 206 16.76 -2.95 29.80
CA ASN A 206 16.84 -3.88 30.93
C ASN A 206 16.50 -3.19 32.26
N LEU A 207 17.00 -1.95 32.44
CA LEU A 207 16.67 -1.14 33.63
C LEU A 207 15.18 -0.76 33.65
N CYS A 208 14.62 -0.33 32.54
CA CYS A 208 13.20 0.03 32.43
C CYS A 208 12.30 -1.15 32.73
N GLU A 209 12.57 -2.33 32.19
CA GLU A 209 11.84 -3.58 32.46
C GLU A 209 11.86 -3.93 33.96
N LYS A 210 13.04 -3.82 34.59
CA LYS A 210 13.21 -4.07 36.03
C LYS A 210 12.37 -3.10 36.86
N VAL A 211 12.51 -1.80 36.63
CA VAL A 211 11.78 -0.76 37.38
C VAL A 211 10.26 -0.91 37.20
N TYR A 212 9.81 -1.16 35.96
CA TYR A 212 8.39 -1.38 35.69
C TYR A 212 7.85 -2.60 36.44
N THR A 213 8.60 -3.71 36.43
CA THR A 213 8.23 -4.95 37.13
C THR A 213 8.15 -4.73 38.64
N GLU A 214 9.12 -4.01 39.22
CA GLU A 214 9.12 -3.66 40.65
C GLU A 214 7.93 -2.77 41.03
N GLN A 215 7.54 -1.83 40.16
CA GLN A 215 6.47 -0.88 40.43
C GLN A 215 5.07 -1.48 40.23
N TYR A 216 4.87 -2.30 39.20
CA TYR A 216 3.55 -2.80 38.81
C TYR A 216 3.33 -4.29 39.09
N GLY A 217 4.33 -5.02 39.60
CA GLY A 217 4.24 -6.44 39.89
C GLY A 217 4.09 -7.39 38.69
N LYS A 218 4.29 -6.85 37.47
CA LYS A 218 4.26 -7.60 36.20
C LYS A 218 5.29 -7.04 35.24
N ALA A 219 5.88 -7.89 34.41
CA ALA A 219 6.80 -7.45 33.37
C ALA A 219 6.07 -6.59 32.30
N PRO A 220 6.70 -5.55 31.78
CA PRO A 220 6.18 -4.83 30.61
C PRO A 220 6.23 -5.72 29.37
N VAL A 221 5.39 -5.42 28.40
CA VAL A 221 5.52 -6.02 27.07
C VAL A 221 6.56 -5.22 26.29
N VAL A 222 7.62 -5.88 25.82
CA VAL A 222 8.64 -5.27 24.96
C VAL A 222 8.31 -5.66 23.54
N GLU A 223 7.98 -4.65 22.74
CA GLU A 223 7.60 -4.84 21.34
C GLU A 223 8.46 -3.96 20.45
N THR A 224 8.64 -4.42 19.22
CA THR A 224 9.14 -3.61 18.12
C THR A 224 7.95 -3.20 17.26
N VAL A 225 7.96 -1.97 16.76
CA VAL A 225 6.87 -1.47 15.91
C VAL A 225 7.41 -1.10 14.53
N HIS A 226 6.71 -1.53 13.49
CA HIS A 226 7.04 -1.17 12.12
C HIS A 226 6.50 0.23 11.77
N ALA A 227 6.93 1.23 12.57
CA ALA A 227 6.54 2.63 12.44
C ALA A 227 7.74 3.54 12.73
N GLY A 228 7.73 4.76 12.16
CA GLY A 228 8.73 5.78 12.50
C GLY A 228 8.48 6.31 13.92
N LEU A 229 9.52 6.30 14.75
CA LEU A 229 9.52 6.90 16.09
C LEU A 229 10.60 7.98 16.16
N GLU A 230 10.40 8.97 17.04
CA GLU A 230 11.34 10.10 17.23
C GLU A 230 12.75 9.61 17.59
N CYS A 231 12.87 8.45 18.23
CA CYS A 231 14.17 7.82 18.53
C CYS A 231 15.02 7.60 17.28
N GLY A 232 14.43 7.37 16.10
CA GLY A 232 15.16 7.29 14.84
C GLY A 232 15.93 8.58 14.52
N LEU A 233 15.34 9.75 14.79
CA LEU A 233 15.99 11.05 14.57
C LEU A 233 17.19 11.26 15.52
N PHE A 234 17.12 10.74 16.73
CA PHE A 234 18.24 10.79 17.68
C PHE A 234 19.32 9.77 17.32
N ALA A 235 18.94 8.56 16.89
CA ALA A 235 19.89 7.52 16.47
C ALA A 235 20.79 7.98 15.32
N GLU A 236 20.23 8.73 14.35
CA GLU A 236 21.00 9.30 13.25
C GLU A 236 22.04 10.31 13.70
N LYS A 237 21.71 11.13 14.73
CA LYS A 237 22.58 12.22 15.20
C LYS A 237 23.59 11.78 16.24
N VAL A 238 23.26 10.77 17.04
CA VAL A 238 24.08 10.28 18.15
C VAL A 238 24.22 8.75 17.99
N PRO A 239 25.22 8.29 17.24
CA PRO A 239 25.49 6.85 17.09
C PRO A 239 25.65 6.17 18.45
N ASP A 240 25.17 4.94 18.58
CA ASP A 240 25.21 4.11 19.79
C ASP A 240 24.37 4.61 20.98
N PHE A 241 23.58 5.66 20.79
CA PHE A 241 22.71 6.12 21.84
C PHE A 241 21.67 5.04 22.22
N ASP A 242 21.62 4.71 23.52
CA ASP A 242 20.66 3.72 24.01
C ASP A 242 19.33 4.40 24.35
N MET A 243 18.27 3.97 23.70
CA MET A 243 16.96 4.63 23.77
C MET A 243 15.83 3.62 23.95
N VAL A 244 14.78 4.07 24.64
CA VAL A 244 13.55 3.30 24.83
C VAL A 244 12.37 4.24 24.61
N SER A 245 11.34 3.77 23.91
CA SER A 245 10.05 4.47 23.77
C SER A 245 9.01 3.77 24.63
N PHE A 246 8.20 4.54 25.33
CA PHE A 246 7.05 4.03 26.07
C PHE A 246 5.75 4.50 25.42
N GLY A 247 4.79 3.63 25.33
CA GLY A 247 3.43 3.93 24.89
C GLY A 247 2.38 3.32 25.81
N PRO A 248 1.13 3.82 25.80
CA PRO A 248 0.00 3.27 26.54
C PRO A 248 -0.42 1.91 26.00
#